data_8d4d614748fab88be4c5c75156bf52e2
#
_entry.id   8d4d614748fab88be4c5c75156bf52e2
#
_cell.length_a   1.000
_cell.length_b   1.000
_cell.length_c   1.000
_cell.angle_alpha   90.00
_cell.angle_beta   90.00
_cell.angle_gamma   90.00
#
_symmetry.space_group_name_H-M   'P 1'
#
loop_
_entity.id
_entity.type
_entity.pdbx_description
1 polymer ?
#
loop_
_entity_poly.entity_id
_entity_poly.type
_entity_poly.pdbx_seq_one_letter_code
_entity_poly.pdbx_strand_id
1 'polypeptide(L)'
;ATSVRTGQARIFTGDELSIDALMASACLPLAFQAVHIDGEDYWDGGYTGNPAFYPLIYNTAAEDILLIKINPLQRDSTPTRSIDIIDRLGELTCNTSMIAELRAIAFVQRLLKEEKLERSRYRKDLKLHMVADDDGLAPYNPSSKSNSDAAFVQHLHDLGHAAADRWLQAHRQDVGVRSSLDIAQ
;
A
#
# COMPACT_ATOMS: atom_id res chain seq x y z
N ALA A 1 3.25 -0.52 12.12
CA ALA A 1 4.03 -1.74 12.32
C ALA A 1 3.14 -2.89 12.77
N THR A 2 3.62 -4.12 12.63
CA THR A 2 2.93 -5.35 13.06
C THR A 2 3.53 -5.84 14.37
N SER A 3 2.72 -5.99 15.43
CA SER A 3 3.17 -6.64 16.68
C SER A 3 3.51 -8.10 16.40
N VAL A 4 4.72 -8.51 16.75
CA VAL A 4 5.20 -9.89 16.54
C VAL A 4 4.39 -10.88 17.35
N ARG A 5 4.03 -10.51 18.58
CA ARG A 5 3.34 -11.38 19.53
C ARG A 5 1.85 -11.57 19.22
N THR A 6 1.17 -10.51 18.75
CA THR A 6 -0.29 -10.54 18.57
C THR A 6 -0.72 -10.62 17.09
N GLY A 7 0.18 -10.30 16.15
CA GLY A 7 -0.15 -10.16 14.73
C GLY A 7 -1.03 -8.95 14.42
N GLN A 8 -1.25 -8.04 15.37
CA GLN A 8 -2.08 -6.88 15.17
C GLN A 8 -1.26 -5.67 14.71
N ALA A 9 -1.89 -4.79 13.92
CA ALA A 9 -1.28 -3.53 13.55
C ALA A 9 -1.25 -2.55 14.73
N ARG A 10 -0.10 -1.90 14.94
CA ARG A 10 0.02 -0.68 15.75
C ARG A 10 0.22 0.50 14.83
N ILE A 11 -0.60 1.53 15.01
CA ILE A 11 -0.51 2.79 14.27
C ILE A 11 0.19 3.81 15.17
N PHE A 12 1.36 4.26 14.75
CA PHE A 12 2.12 5.32 15.43
C PHE A 12 1.70 6.67 14.84
N THR A 13 1.34 7.63 15.69
CA THR A 13 0.87 8.96 15.27
C THR A 13 1.41 10.05 16.19
N GLY A 14 1.50 11.27 15.67
CA GLY A 14 1.89 12.44 16.47
C GLY A 14 3.24 12.24 17.17
N ASP A 15 3.25 12.37 18.49
CA ASP A 15 4.46 12.28 19.33
C ASP A 15 5.03 10.85 19.44
N GLU A 16 4.27 9.83 19.02
CA GLU A 16 4.78 8.45 18.96
C GLU A 16 5.70 8.21 17.75
N LEU A 17 5.74 9.14 16.77
CA LEU A 17 6.61 9.03 15.62
C LEU A 17 8.07 9.22 16.04
N SER A 18 8.83 8.14 15.94
CA SER A 18 10.25 8.07 16.29
C SER A 18 11.03 7.37 15.19
N ILE A 19 12.35 7.40 15.28
CA ILE A 19 13.21 6.62 14.39
C ILE A 19 12.88 5.13 14.54
N ASP A 20 12.66 4.64 15.76
CA ASP A 20 12.32 3.23 16.01
C ASP A 20 10.96 2.87 15.40
N ALA A 21 9.95 3.73 15.50
CA ALA A 21 8.66 3.51 14.85
C ALA A 21 8.80 3.42 13.31
N LEU A 22 9.65 4.28 12.73
CA LEU A 22 9.93 4.24 11.29
C LEU A 22 10.68 2.96 10.92
N MET A 23 11.71 2.57 11.68
CA MET A 23 12.45 1.34 11.47
C MET A 23 11.55 0.10 11.63
N ALA A 24 10.67 0.08 12.62
CA ALA A 24 9.70 -0.98 12.84
C ALA A 24 8.75 -1.14 11.64
N SER A 25 8.29 -0.02 11.07
CA SER A 25 7.35 -0.04 9.94
C SER A 25 7.91 -0.66 8.66
N ALA A 26 9.24 -0.75 8.53
CA ALA A 26 9.97 -1.32 7.38
C ALA A 26 10.84 -2.52 7.76
N CYS A 27 10.66 -3.09 8.95
CA CYS A 27 11.47 -4.18 9.49
C CYS A 27 11.04 -5.53 8.91
N LEU A 28 11.74 -6.02 7.89
CA LEU A 28 11.47 -7.31 7.27
C LEU A 28 11.95 -8.47 8.16
N PRO A 29 11.08 -9.42 8.57
CA PRO A 29 11.41 -10.48 9.54
C PRO A 29 12.58 -11.39 9.15
N LEU A 30 12.75 -11.64 7.85
CA LEU A 30 13.80 -12.54 7.36
C LEU A 30 15.15 -11.83 7.16
N ALA A 31 15.16 -10.49 7.22
CA ALA A 31 16.37 -9.69 7.01
C ALA A 31 16.88 -9.05 8.31
N PHE A 32 15.99 -8.74 9.24
CA PHE A 32 16.29 -7.98 10.46
C PHE A 32 15.60 -8.56 11.68
N GLN A 33 16.23 -8.35 12.84
CA GLN A 33 15.57 -8.60 14.13
C GLN A 33 14.44 -7.60 14.34
N ALA A 34 13.40 -8.02 15.08
CA ALA A 34 12.29 -7.15 15.41
C ALA A 34 12.75 -5.88 16.15
N VAL A 35 12.09 -4.76 15.87
CA VAL A 35 12.36 -3.50 16.59
C VAL A 35 11.55 -3.48 17.88
N HIS A 36 12.22 -3.23 19.01
CA HIS A 36 11.61 -3.18 20.31
C HIS A 36 11.16 -1.76 20.66
N ILE A 37 9.86 -1.57 20.95
CA ILE A 37 9.28 -0.27 21.34
C ILE A 37 8.30 -0.49 22.50
N ASP A 38 8.50 0.18 23.62
CA ASP A 38 7.60 0.17 24.77
C ASP A 38 7.25 -1.24 25.31
N GLY A 39 8.23 -2.16 25.30
CA GLY A 39 8.03 -3.52 25.83
C GLY A 39 7.38 -4.50 24.84
N GLU A 40 7.23 -4.13 23.58
CA GLU A 40 6.67 -4.98 22.51
C GLU A 40 7.61 -4.98 21.30
N ASP A 41 7.64 -6.09 20.57
CA ASP A 41 8.46 -6.28 19.38
C ASP A 41 7.62 -6.11 18.11
N TYR A 42 8.21 -5.44 17.10
CA TYR A 42 7.50 -5.08 15.87
C TYR A 42 8.26 -5.47 14.61
N TRP A 43 7.49 -5.88 13.62
CA TRP A 43 7.89 -6.05 12.23
C TRP A 43 7.15 -5.07 11.31
N ASP A 44 7.52 -5.10 10.02
CA ASP A 44 6.92 -4.32 8.94
C ASP A 44 5.39 -4.34 8.99
N GLY A 45 4.79 -3.17 8.82
CA GLY A 45 3.33 -2.99 8.81
C GLY A 45 2.63 -3.71 7.67
N GLY A 46 3.33 -3.99 6.58
CA GLY A 46 2.81 -4.69 5.43
C GLY A 46 2.32 -6.12 5.70
N TYR A 47 2.71 -6.71 6.84
CA TYR A 47 2.20 -8.03 7.26
C TYR A 47 0.78 -8.00 7.83
N THR A 48 0.30 -6.83 8.26
CA THR A 48 -1.09 -6.65 8.72
C THR A 48 -1.94 -5.87 7.74
N GLY A 49 -1.34 -5.06 6.86
CA GLY A 49 -2.06 -4.31 5.82
C GLY A 49 -1.09 -3.61 4.88
N ASN A 50 -1.23 -3.85 3.56
CA ASN A 50 -0.35 -3.27 2.56
C ASN A 50 -1.14 -2.76 1.33
N PRO A 51 -1.56 -1.50 1.34
CA PRO A 51 -1.57 -0.56 2.47
C PRO A 51 -2.74 -0.84 3.43
N ALA A 52 -2.64 -0.34 4.66
CA ALA A 52 -3.77 -0.26 5.57
C ALA A 52 -4.53 1.06 5.32
N PHE A 53 -5.71 1.00 4.71
CA PHE A 53 -6.54 2.20 4.47
C PHE A 53 -7.32 2.64 5.71
N TYR A 54 -7.70 1.71 6.58
CA TYR A 54 -8.58 1.99 7.71
C TYR A 54 -8.11 3.12 8.64
N PRO A 55 -6.78 3.32 8.92
CA PRO A 55 -6.36 4.43 9.77
C PRO A 55 -6.63 5.79 9.13
N LEU A 56 -6.49 5.89 7.81
CA LEU A 56 -6.80 7.11 7.05
C LEU A 56 -8.30 7.37 7.02
N ILE A 57 -9.11 6.32 6.88
CA ILE A 57 -10.56 6.43 6.83
C ILE A 57 -11.12 6.88 8.18
N TYR A 58 -10.67 6.27 9.28
CA TYR A 58 -11.28 6.50 10.60
C TYR A 58 -10.67 7.66 11.37
N ASN A 59 -9.36 7.92 11.17
CA ASN A 59 -8.62 8.86 12.03
C ASN A 59 -8.31 10.21 11.37
N THR A 60 -8.65 10.40 10.09
CA THR A 60 -8.43 11.68 9.40
C THR A 60 -9.76 12.25 8.87
N ALA A 61 -9.73 13.51 8.45
CA ALA A 61 -10.85 14.13 7.72
C ALA A 61 -10.70 13.99 6.19
N ALA A 62 -9.61 13.39 5.70
CA ALA A 62 -9.35 13.26 4.27
C ALA A 62 -10.43 12.40 3.59
N GLU A 63 -10.86 12.84 2.43
CA GLU A 63 -11.74 12.07 1.54
C GLU A 63 -11.01 11.59 0.28
N ASP A 64 -9.85 12.20 -0.04
CA ASP A 64 -8.99 11.75 -1.13
C ASP A 64 -7.85 10.89 -0.57
N ILE A 65 -7.65 9.72 -1.18
CA ILE A 65 -6.55 8.81 -0.86
C ILE A 65 -5.80 8.50 -2.16
N LEU A 66 -4.50 8.85 -2.21
CA LEU A 66 -3.61 8.50 -3.29
C LEU A 66 -2.78 7.26 -2.91
N LEU A 67 -2.99 6.18 -3.65
CA LEU A 67 -2.21 4.96 -3.54
C LEU A 67 -1.02 5.03 -4.49
N ILE A 68 0.18 4.77 -3.98
CA ILE A 68 1.40 4.57 -4.78
C ILE A 68 1.68 3.07 -4.79
N LYS A 69 1.44 2.44 -5.94
CA LYS A 69 1.58 0.99 -6.10
C LYS A 69 2.95 0.66 -6.72
N ILE A 70 3.74 -0.12 -5.98
CA ILE A 70 5.08 -0.54 -6.40
C ILE A 70 5.19 -2.02 -6.76
N ASN A 71 4.16 -2.82 -6.47
CA ASN A 71 4.14 -4.23 -6.83
C ASN A 71 3.11 -4.45 -7.94
N PRO A 72 3.48 -5.05 -9.08
CA PRO A 72 2.52 -5.42 -10.11
C PRO A 72 1.45 -6.39 -9.57
N LEU A 73 0.20 -6.20 -9.99
CA LEU A 73 -0.89 -7.10 -9.62
C LEU A 73 -0.87 -8.37 -10.49
N GLN A 74 -0.50 -8.21 -11.74
CA GLN A 74 -0.48 -9.28 -12.73
C GLN A 74 0.96 -9.59 -13.15
N ARG A 75 1.17 -10.83 -13.58
CA ARG A 75 2.41 -11.29 -14.20
C ARG A 75 2.03 -12.09 -15.44
N ASP A 76 2.80 -11.92 -16.52
CA ASP A 76 2.51 -12.54 -17.82
C ASP A 76 2.70 -14.06 -17.83
N SER A 77 3.47 -14.58 -16.87
CA SER A 77 3.77 -16.02 -16.80
C SER A 77 3.66 -16.58 -15.39
N THR A 78 3.37 -17.86 -15.30
CA THR A 78 3.40 -18.60 -14.04
C THR A 78 4.85 -18.98 -13.70
N PRO A 79 5.36 -18.65 -12.52
CA PRO A 79 6.72 -19.00 -12.12
C PRO A 79 6.86 -20.52 -11.94
N THR A 80 8.03 -21.04 -12.34
CA THR A 80 8.35 -22.47 -12.22
C THR A 80 9.57 -22.76 -11.35
N ARG A 81 10.46 -21.79 -11.15
CA ARG A 81 11.63 -21.92 -10.27
C ARG A 81 11.21 -21.59 -8.85
N SER A 82 11.76 -22.30 -7.86
CA SER A 82 11.41 -22.14 -6.44
C SER A 82 11.54 -20.68 -5.96
N ILE A 83 12.61 -19.98 -6.36
CA ILE A 83 12.82 -18.59 -5.95
C ILE A 83 11.74 -17.67 -6.54
N ASP A 84 11.38 -17.84 -7.81
CA ASP A 84 10.36 -17.02 -8.47
C ASP A 84 8.95 -17.30 -7.89
N ILE A 85 8.71 -18.55 -7.45
CA ILE A 85 7.47 -18.94 -6.75
C ILE A 85 7.40 -18.24 -5.38
N ILE A 86 8.49 -18.21 -4.62
CA ILE A 86 8.56 -17.53 -3.32
C ILE A 86 8.30 -16.03 -3.51
N ASP A 87 8.95 -15.41 -4.50
CA ASP A 87 8.74 -14.01 -4.84
C ASP A 87 7.29 -13.73 -5.19
N ARG A 88 6.65 -14.59 -6.00
CA ARG A 88 5.25 -14.44 -6.37
C ARG A 88 4.29 -14.62 -5.19
N LEU A 89 4.57 -15.54 -4.29
CA LEU A 89 3.78 -15.71 -3.05
C LEU A 89 3.85 -14.44 -2.19
N GLY A 90 5.03 -13.82 -2.08
CA GLY A 90 5.19 -12.54 -1.38
C GLY A 90 4.34 -11.42 -2.03
N GLU A 91 4.36 -11.30 -3.35
CA GLU A 91 3.52 -10.32 -4.07
C GLU A 91 2.02 -10.56 -3.84
N LEU A 92 1.57 -11.81 -3.93
CA LEU A 92 0.18 -12.17 -3.70
C LEU A 92 -0.27 -11.84 -2.29
N THR A 93 0.56 -12.15 -1.29
CA THR A 93 0.27 -11.85 0.11
C THR A 93 0.14 -10.34 0.34
N CYS A 94 1.06 -9.55 -0.20
CA CYS A 94 1.01 -8.10 -0.11
C CYS A 94 -0.23 -7.50 -0.81
N ASN A 95 -0.55 -8.00 -2.00
CA ASN A 95 -1.66 -7.45 -2.79
C ASN A 95 -3.04 -7.87 -2.27
N THR A 96 -3.15 -9.02 -1.59
CA THR A 96 -4.43 -9.55 -1.09
C THR A 96 -5.10 -8.59 -0.12
N SER A 97 -4.36 -8.00 0.82
CA SER A 97 -4.93 -7.05 1.79
C SER A 97 -5.45 -5.79 1.09
N MET A 98 -4.71 -5.24 0.14
CA MET A 98 -5.13 -4.09 -0.66
C MET A 98 -6.44 -4.38 -1.41
N ILE A 99 -6.52 -5.51 -2.10
CA ILE A 99 -7.72 -5.91 -2.85
C ILE A 99 -8.92 -6.06 -1.91
N ALA A 100 -8.74 -6.68 -0.74
CA ALA A 100 -9.80 -6.85 0.25
C ALA A 100 -10.33 -5.50 0.77
N GLU A 101 -9.44 -4.56 1.12
CA GLU A 101 -9.83 -3.23 1.57
C GLU A 101 -10.49 -2.41 0.45
N LEU A 102 -9.97 -2.44 -0.78
CA LEU A 102 -10.60 -1.76 -1.92
C LEU A 102 -12.01 -2.29 -2.20
N ARG A 103 -12.24 -3.61 -2.09
CA ARG A 103 -13.58 -4.21 -2.19
C ARG A 103 -14.52 -3.72 -1.08
N ALA A 104 -14.02 -3.62 0.15
CA ALA A 104 -14.81 -3.10 1.26
C ALA A 104 -15.20 -1.63 1.03
N ILE A 105 -14.25 -0.80 0.57
CA ILE A 105 -14.51 0.60 0.21
C ILE A 105 -15.54 0.68 -0.92
N ALA A 106 -15.38 -0.10 -1.99
CA ALA A 106 -16.33 -0.15 -3.11
C ALA A 106 -17.74 -0.52 -2.66
N PHE A 107 -17.87 -1.48 -1.73
CA PHE A 107 -19.15 -1.86 -1.16
C PHE A 107 -19.82 -0.71 -0.40
N VAL A 108 -19.08 -0.01 0.46
CA VAL A 108 -19.59 1.15 1.20
C VAL A 108 -19.99 2.28 0.26
N GLN A 109 -19.16 2.59 -0.74
CA GLN A 109 -19.46 3.63 -1.75
C GLN A 109 -20.75 3.30 -2.51
N ARG A 110 -20.95 2.03 -2.89
CA ARG A 110 -22.19 1.61 -3.54
C ARG A 110 -23.40 1.83 -2.65
N LEU A 111 -23.31 1.49 -1.36
CA LEU A 111 -24.42 1.71 -0.42
C LEU A 111 -24.72 3.21 -0.20
N LEU A 112 -23.70 4.05 -0.16
CA LEU A 112 -23.86 5.51 -0.08
C LEU A 112 -24.53 6.07 -1.34
N LYS A 113 -24.12 5.58 -2.52
CA LYS A 113 -24.70 6.00 -3.82
C LYS A 113 -26.16 5.55 -3.99
N GLU A 114 -26.51 4.38 -3.46
CA GLU A 114 -27.87 3.84 -3.49
C GLU A 114 -28.77 4.41 -2.34
N GLU A 115 -28.28 5.40 -1.61
CA GLU A 115 -28.98 6.04 -0.47
C GLU A 115 -29.36 5.05 0.66
N LYS A 116 -28.73 3.87 0.69
CA LYS A 116 -28.94 2.87 1.74
C LYS A 116 -28.14 3.15 3.02
N LEU A 117 -27.18 4.05 2.93
CA LEU A 117 -26.39 4.55 4.06
C LEU A 117 -26.30 6.06 4.02
N GLU A 118 -26.40 6.69 5.19
CA GLU A 118 -26.13 8.12 5.34
C GLU A 118 -24.60 8.35 5.51
N ARG A 119 -24.10 9.46 4.96
CA ARG A 119 -22.73 9.91 5.18
C ARG A 119 -22.51 10.23 6.65
N SER A 120 -21.35 9.89 7.16
CA SER A 120 -20.91 10.20 8.52
C SER A 120 -19.39 10.32 8.57
N ARG A 121 -18.82 10.70 9.73
CA ARG A 121 -17.35 10.72 9.93
C ARG A 121 -16.68 9.42 9.51
N TYR A 122 -17.34 8.28 9.66
CA TYR A 122 -16.80 6.95 9.37
C TYR A 122 -17.28 6.35 8.04
N ARG A 123 -18.29 6.97 7.43
CA ARG A 123 -18.90 6.53 6.16
C ARG A 123 -18.73 7.63 5.13
N LYS A 124 -17.49 7.74 4.65
CA LYS A 124 -17.06 8.76 3.69
C LYS A 124 -17.26 8.28 2.26
N ASP A 125 -17.58 9.21 1.39
CA ASP A 125 -17.52 9.01 -0.06
C ASP A 125 -16.08 9.27 -0.52
N LEU A 126 -15.23 8.24 -0.35
CA LEU A 126 -13.81 8.35 -0.62
C LEU A 126 -13.54 8.51 -2.10
N LYS A 127 -12.61 9.38 -2.42
CA LYS A 127 -12.03 9.52 -3.76
C LYS A 127 -10.70 8.81 -3.78
N LEU A 128 -10.61 7.76 -4.59
CA LEU A 128 -9.43 6.93 -4.68
C LEU A 128 -8.65 7.23 -5.96
N HIS A 129 -7.36 7.34 -5.79
CA HIS A 129 -6.40 7.61 -6.85
C HIS A 129 -5.25 6.60 -6.78
N MET A 130 -4.62 6.30 -7.92
CA MET A 130 -3.47 5.38 -7.92
C MET A 130 -2.43 5.83 -8.92
N VAL A 131 -1.19 5.95 -8.45
CA VAL A 131 0.01 6.03 -9.29
C VAL A 131 0.61 4.64 -9.37
N ALA A 132 0.82 4.14 -10.57
CA ALA A 132 1.41 2.83 -10.84
C ALA A 132 2.20 2.87 -12.16
N ASP A 133 3.17 1.96 -12.27
CA ASP A 133 3.90 1.69 -13.50
C ASP A 133 4.16 0.18 -13.60
N ASP A 134 3.12 -0.57 -13.93
CA ASP A 134 3.20 -2.04 -13.97
C ASP A 134 4.17 -2.51 -15.06
N ASP A 135 4.18 -1.85 -16.22
CA ASP A 135 5.07 -2.18 -17.34
C ASP A 135 6.53 -1.89 -16.98
N GLY A 136 6.81 -0.71 -16.40
CA GLY A 136 8.16 -0.32 -15.98
C GLY A 136 8.69 -1.18 -14.84
N LEU A 137 7.80 -1.70 -13.97
CA LEU A 137 8.17 -2.54 -12.82
C LEU A 137 8.11 -4.04 -13.12
N ALA A 138 7.50 -4.46 -14.24
CA ALA A 138 7.37 -5.88 -14.61
C ALA A 138 8.70 -6.67 -14.63
N PRO A 139 9.84 -6.08 -15.06
CA PRO A 139 11.13 -6.78 -15.07
C PRO A 139 11.69 -7.10 -13.68
N TYR A 140 11.19 -6.46 -12.62
CA TYR A 140 11.74 -6.57 -11.27
C TYR A 140 10.89 -7.47 -10.39
N ASN A 141 11.57 -8.30 -9.57
CA ASN A 141 10.93 -9.18 -8.58
C ASN A 141 11.08 -8.57 -7.18
N PRO A 142 10.37 -9.07 -6.17
CA PRO A 142 10.52 -8.65 -4.78
C PRO A 142 11.96 -8.70 -4.25
N SER A 143 12.77 -9.66 -4.69
CA SER A 143 14.20 -9.77 -4.34
C SER A 143 15.03 -8.57 -4.82
N SER A 144 14.60 -7.84 -5.85
CA SER A 144 15.29 -6.61 -6.30
C SER A 144 15.27 -5.49 -5.27
N LYS A 145 14.34 -5.54 -4.28
CA LYS A 145 14.28 -4.58 -3.16
C LYS A 145 15.53 -4.58 -2.28
N SER A 146 16.32 -5.66 -2.33
CA SER A 146 17.60 -5.75 -1.62
C SER A 146 18.78 -5.17 -2.44
N ASN A 147 18.54 -4.74 -3.67
CA ASN A 147 19.58 -4.13 -4.51
C ASN A 147 19.78 -2.66 -4.12
N SER A 148 20.93 -2.36 -3.51
CA SER A 148 21.34 -1.01 -3.09
C SER A 148 22.27 -0.31 -4.09
N ASP A 149 22.43 -0.85 -5.30
CA ASP A 149 23.22 -0.19 -6.36
C ASP A 149 22.65 1.19 -6.70
N ALA A 150 23.51 2.21 -6.70
CA ALA A 150 23.08 3.59 -6.86
C ALA A 150 22.44 3.85 -8.24
N ALA A 151 22.93 3.22 -9.30
CA ALA A 151 22.35 3.37 -10.64
C ALA A 151 20.98 2.70 -10.73
N PHE A 152 20.80 1.57 -10.04
CA PHE A 152 19.51 0.89 -9.96
C PHE A 152 18.49 1.74 -9.18
N VAL A 153 18.86 2.30 -8.03
CA VAL A 153 18.00 3.18 -7.24
C VAL A 153 17.61 4.43 -8.04
N GLN A 154 18.57 5.04 -8.75
CA GLN A 154 18.30 6.19 -9.62
C GLN A 154 17.32 5.81 -10.75
N HIS A 155 17.51 4.65 -11.36
CA HIS A 155 16.59 4.17 -12.41
C HIS A 155 15.16 3.99 -11.89
N LEU A 156 14.97 3.38 -10.69
CA LEU A 156 13.65 3.27 -10.07
C LEU A 156 13.03 4.63 -9.72
N HIS A 157 13.86 5.58 -9.26
CA HIS A 157 13.42 6.96 -9.04
C HIS A 157 12.88 7.58 -10.33
N ASP A 158 13.59 7.44 -11.44
CA ASP A 158 13.19 8.02 -12.73
C ASP A 158 11.90 7.39 -13.26
N LEU A 159 11.72 6.07 -13.10
CA LEU A 159 10.46 5.39 -13.41
C LEU A 159 9.30 5.94 -12.56
N GLY A 160 9.51 6.08 -11.26
CA GLY A 160 8.49 6.61 -10.35
C GLY A 160 8.13 8.06 -10.67
N HIS A 161 9.12 8.90 -10.98
CA HIS A 161 8.91 10.29 -11.39
C HIS A 161 8.09 10.37 -12.67
N ALA A 162 8.45 9.59 -13.69
CA ALA A 162 7.71 9.55 -14.95
C ALA A 162 6.26 9.04 -14.75
N ALA A 163 6.04 8.05 -13.89
CA ALA A 163 4.71 7.57 -13.57
C ALA A 163 3.86 8.63 -12.87
N ALA A 164 4.44 9.36 -11.91
CA ALA A 164 3.78 10.46 -11.22
C ALA A 164 3.43 11.61 -12.17
N ASP A 165 4.33 11.98 -13.07
CA ASP A 165 4.07 13.02 -14.07
C ASP A 165 2.92 12.63 -15.02
N ARG A 166 2.90 11.39 -15.52
CA ARG A 166 1.77 10.90 -16.35
C ARG A 166 0.46 10.99 -15.59
N TRP A 167 0.45 10.55 -14.34
CA TRP A 167 -0.75 10.60 -13.50
C TRP A 167 -1.20 12.04 -13.24
N LEU A 168 -0.30 12.95 -12.89
CA LEU A 168 -0.61 14.36 -12.63
C LEU A 168 -1.18 15.06 -13.87
N GLN A 169 -0.63 14.78 -15.05
CA GLN A 169 -1.16 15.34 -16.29
C GLN A 169 -2.58 14.88 -16.59
N ALA A 170 -2.88 13.61 -16.31
CA ALA A 170 -4.19 13.03 -16.61
C ALA A 170 -5.26 13.32 -15.53
N HIS A 171 -4.86 13.33 -14.25
CA HIS A 171 -5.80 13.20 -13.13
C HIS A 171 -5.71 14.27 -12.05
N ARG A 172 -4.80 15.24 -12.13
CA ARG A 172 -4.68 16.30 -11.11
C ARG A 172 -6.02 17.02 -10.86
N GLN A 173 -6.81 17.22 -11.89
CA GLN A 173 -8.11 17.88 -11.81
C GLN A 173 -9.20 17.01 -11.16
N ASP A 174 -8.98 15.71 -11.01
CA ASP A 174 -9.91 14.78 -10.37
C ASP A 174 -9.82 14.83 -8.84
N VAL A 175 -8.68 15.29 -8.29
CA VAL A 175 -8.44 15.40 -6.85
C VAL A 175 -9.46 16.36 -6.23
N GLY A 176 -10.11 15.93 -5.16
CA GLY A 176 -11.20 16.65 -4.49
C GLY A 176 -12.55 16.56 -5.21
N VAL A 177 -12.60 16.05 -6.44
CA VAL A 177 -13.80 16.01 -7.28
C VAL A 177 -14.35 14.60 -7.45
N ARG A 178 -13.52 13.66 -7.90
CA ARG A 178 -13.93 12.27 -8.19
C ARG A 178 -12.75 11.32 -8.11
N SER A 179 -13.01 10.02 -7.93
CA SER A 179 -11.98 8.99 -8.05
C SER A 179 -11.39 8.96 -9.47
N SER A 180 -10.07 8.79 -9.58
CA SER A 180 -9.40 8.41 -10.82
C SER A 180 -9.11 6.91 -10.89
N LEU A 181 -9.29 6.19 -9.78
CA LEU A 181 -9.21 4.73 -9.71
C LEU A 181 -10.61 4.12 -9.83
N ASP A 182 -10.81 3.24 -10.80
CA ASP A 182 -12.01 2.41 -10.88
C ASP A 182 -11.80 1.14 -10.05
N ILE A 183 -12.60 1.00 -8.97
CA ILE A 183 -12.57 -0.16 -8.07
C ILE A 183 -13.77 -1.09 -8.28
N ALA A 184 -14.58 -0.86 -9.32
CA ALA A 184 -15.78 -1.64 -9.61
C ALA A 184 -15.49 -2.98 -10.35
N GLN A 185 -14.22 -3.29 -10.63
CA GLN A 185 -13.81 -4.52 -11.31
C GLN A 185 -13.41 -5.63 -10.35
#